data_16478a92a77622b22535831bff1a103a
#
_entry.id   16478a92a77622b22535831bff1a103a
#
_cell.length_a   1.000
_cell.length_b   1.000
_cell.length_c   1.000
_cell.angle_alpha   90.00
_cell.angle_beta   90.00
_cell.angle_gamma   90.00
#
_symmetry.space_group_name_H-M   'P 1'
#
loop_
_entity.id
_entity.type
_entity.pdbx_description
1 polymer ?
#
loop_
_entity_poly.entity_id
_entity_poly.type
_entity_poly.pdbx_seq_one_letter_code
_entity_poly.pdbx_strand_id
1 'polypeptide(L)'
;MRLALNCNCGDIECFLAQYSHFGAPVKDLSRFSALCRMLGDPQDSLKFIHITGTNGKGSVAEFCAASLTAAGFVAGKFTSPYVRSVCERISVGYPDGLYEISCSDFARLLNKTADAAEQCAELEFSQFEILNAAAFLYYAEKHVDYVVLEAGIGGTLDSTNIIKQPVCAVFTSIGLDHTKILGNTVEEIARSKCGIIKGGNAVAALDIPESAMAVLRDQCEKTGARLITPDRSALEILEQPGLRGSRFRYKGREYRLNLGGGYQVTNALTAIEA
;
A
#
# COMPACT_ATOMS: atom_id res chain seq x y z
N MET A 1 -3.56 0.44 -27.90
CA MET A 1 -3.14 1.88 -28.05
C MET A 1 -1.88 2.07 -27.24
N ARG A 2 -0.95 2.94 -27.66
CA ARG A 2 0.26 3.31 -26.91
C ARG A 2 0.18 4.78 -26.52
N LEU A 3 0.75 5.11 -25.36
CA LEU A 3 0.82 6.49 -24.86
C LEU A 3 1.99 7.24 -25.50
N ALA A 4 1.76 8.49 -25.89
CA ALA A 4 2.83 9.40 -26.27
C ALA A 4 3.58 9.89 -25.00
N LEU A 5 4.89 10.13 -25.11
CA LEU A 5 5.67 10.61 -23.95
C LEU A 5 5.32 12.03 -23.48
N ASN A 6 4.65 12.81 -24.34
CA ASN A 6 4.14 14.13 -23.98
C ASN A 6 2.65 14.12 -23.61
N CYS A 7 2.12 12.94 -23.21
CA CYS A 7 0.73 12.80 -22.79
C CYS A 7 0.45 13.53 -21.46
N ASN A 8 -0.82 13.76 -21.18
CA ASN A 8 -1.30 14.27 -19.89
C ASN A 8 -1.97 13.17 -19.05
N CYS A 9 -2.42 13.50 -17.85
CA CYS A 9 -3.07 12.53 -16.94
C CYS A 9 -4.36 11.93 -17.53
N GLY A 10 -5.13 12.71 -18.28
CA GLY A 10 -6.35 12.21 -18.94
C GLY A 10 -6.05 11.14 -20.01
N ASP A 11 -4.95 11.30 -20.74
CA ASP A 11 -4.50 10.28 -21.71
C ASP A 11 -4.12 8.98 -21.01
N ILE A 12 -3.47 9.09 -19.84
CA ILE A 12 -3.09 7.93 -18.99
C ILE A 12 -4.36 7.23 -18.48
N GLU A 13 -5.34 7.98 -18.00
CA GLU A 13 -6.62 7.42 -17.54
C GLU A 13 -7.38 6.73 -18.69
N CYS A 14 -7.43 7.34 -19.87
CA CYS A 14 -7.99 6.71 -21.07
C CYS A 14 -7.25 5.43 -21.48
N PHE A 15 -5.92 5.40 -21.36
CA PHE A 15 -5.14 4.21 -21.61
C PHE A 15 -5.48 3.11 -20.60
N LEU A 16 -5.53 3.43 -19.32
CA LEU A 16 -5.84 2.48 -18.26
C LEU A 16 -7.28 1.93 -18.38
N ALA A 17 -8.22 2.71 -18.90
CA ALA A 17 -9.60 2.29 -19.14
C ALA A 17 -9.74 1.14 -20.17
N GLN A 18 -8.69 0.81 -20.93
CA GLN A 18 -8.68 -0.38 -21.80
C GLN A 18 -8.65 -1.68 -21.01
N TYR A 19 -8.18 -1.64 -19.76
CA TYR A 19 -8.11 -2.78 -18.86
C TYR A 19 -9.34 -2.79 -17.97
N SER A 20 -9.87 -3.97 -17.67
CA SER A 20 -11.04 -4.07 -16.78
C SER A 20 -10.73 -3.56 -15.37
N HIS A 21 -11.71 -2.95 -14.71
CA HIS A 21 -11.53 -2.47 -13.34
C HIS A 21 -11.14 -3.58 -12.36
N PHE A 22 -11.73 -4.77 -12.53
CA PHE A 22 -11.53 -5.91 -11.63
C PHE A 22 -10.81 -7.09 -12.28
N GLY A 23 -10.64 -7.10 -13.61
CA GLY A 23 -10.11 -8.25 -14.34
C GLY A 23 -11.01 -9.49 -14.23
N ALA A 24 -10.50 -10.64 -14.65
CA ALA A 24 -11.11 -11.92 -14.37
C ALA A 24 -11.04 -12.22 -12.85
N PRO A 25 -11.98 -13.01 -12.28
CA PRO A 25 -11.96 -13.37 -10.87
C PRO A 25 -10.58 -13.92 -10.45
N VAL A 26 -9.98 -13.31 -9.44
CA VAL A 26 -8.65 -13.65 -8.95
C VAL A 26 -8.78 -14.91 -8.08
N LYS A 27 -8.24 -16.04 -8.57
CA LYS A 27 -8.14 -17.29 -7.79
C LYS A 27 -6.80 -17.40 -7.07
N ASP A 28 -5.76 -16.87 -7.68
CA ASP A 28 -4.39 -16.83 -7.16
C ASP A 28 -3.61 -15.70 -7.86
N LEU A 29 -2.36 -15.51 -7.52
CA LEU A 29 -1.50 -14.47 -8.09
C LEU A 29 -0.71 -14.93 -9.32
N SER A 30 -0.98 -16.11 -9.87
CA SER A 30 -0.22 -16.70 -10.99
C SER A 30 -0.22 -15.82 -12.25
N ARG A 31 -1.38 -15.21 -12.56
CA ARG A 31 -1.55 -14.27 -13.66
C ARG A 31 -0.62 -13.06 -13.51
N PHE A 32 -0.68 -12.39 -12.36
CA PHE A 32 0.17 -11.23 -12.10
C PHE A 32 1.65 -11.62 -11.98
N SER A 33 1.95 -12.79 -11.43
CA SER A 33 3.31 -13.35 -11.42
C SER A 33 3.88 -13.55 -12.83
N ALA A 34 3.06 -13.97 -13.79
CA ALA A 34 3.50 -14.11 -15.19
C ALA A 34 3.90 -12.73 -15.76
N LEU A 35 3.10 -11.69 -15.54
CA LEU A 35 3.43 -10.33 -15.98
C LEU A 35 4.71 -9.81 -15.33
N CYS A 36 4.86 -9.97 -14.01
CA CYS A 36 6.07 -9.54 -13.30
C CYS A 36 7.31 -10.24 -13.86
N ARG A 37 7.23 -11.54 -14.14
CA ARG A 37 8.31 -12.33 -14.71
C ARG A 37 8.73 -11.83 -16.09
N MET A 38 7.76 -11.48 -16.96
CA MET A 38 8.03 -10.86 -18.27
C MET A 38 8.74 -9.51 -18.16
N LEU A 39 8.55 -8.82 -17.03
CA LEU A 39 9.20 -7.53 -16.72
C LEU A 39 10.54 -7.69 -15.97
N GLY A 40 10.97 -8.94 -15.70
CA GLY A 40 12.22 -9.25 -15.00
C GLY A 40 12.09 -9.22 -13.47
N ASP A 41 10.89 -9.46 -12.94
CA ASP A 41 10.58 -9.52 -11.51
C ASP A 41 11.08 -8.29 -10.71
N PRO A 42 10.75 -7.04 -11.14
CA PRO A 42 11.28 -5.82 -10.54
C PRO A 42 11.02 -5.73 -9.03
N GLN A 43 9.91 -6.32 -8.54
CA GLN A 43 9.54 -6.35 -7.13
C GLN A 43 10.55 -7.13 -6.26
N ASP A 44 11.32 -8.04 -6.82
CA ASP A 44 12.25 -8.88 -6.06
C ASP A 44 13.48 -8.10 -5.55
N SER A 45 13.78 -6.95 -6.15
CA SER A 45 14.88 -6.06 -5.74
C SER A 45 14.48 -5.03 -4.67
N LEU A 46 13.19 -4.96 -4.31
CA LEU A 46 12.61 -3.92 -3.47
C LEU A 46 12.30 -4.43 -2.05
N LYS A 47 12.34 -3.51 -1.09
CA LYS A 47 11.95 -3.77 0.31
C LYS A 47 10.63 -3.06 0.60
N PHE A 48 9.67 -3.75 1.19
CA PHE A 48 8.30 -3.26 1.33
C PHE A 48 7.86 -3.08 2.77
N ILE A 49 7.19 -1.95 3.05
CA ILE A 49 6.21 -1.80 4.13
C ILE A 49 4.85 -1.98 3.47
N HIS A 50 4.19 -3.12 3.72
CA HIS A 50 2.95 -3.50 3.04
C HIS A 50 1.75 -3.21 3.92
N ILE A 51 0.85 -2.34 3.46
CA ILE A 51 -0.25 -1.78 4.27
C ILE A 51 -1.59 -2.27 3.75
N THR A 52 -2.41 -2.85 4.64
CA THR A 52 -3.81 -3.17 4.40
C THR A 52 -4.71 -2.65 5.53
N GLY A 53 -6.00 -2.69 5.31
CA GLY A 53 -7.01 -2.27 6.27
C GLY A 53 -8.30 -1.85 5.58
N THR A 54 -9.29 -1.45 6.36
CA THR A 54 -10.54 -0.88 5.84
C THR A 54 -10.36 0.62 5.60
N ASN A 55 -10.02 1.38 6.64
CA ASN A 55 -9.78 2.82 6.58
C ASN A 55 -8.37 3.17 7.04
N GLY A 56 -7.85 4.34 6.60
CA GLY A 56 -6.59 4.88 7.09
C GLY A 56 -5.34 4.42 6.35
N LYS A 57 -5.44 3.49 5.39
CA LYS A 57 -4.31 2.96 4.63
C LYS A 57 -3.44 4.07 4.01
N GLY A 58 -4.03 4.95 3.20
CA GLY A 58 -3.32 6.06 2.56
C GLY A 58 -2.70 7.04 3.56
N SER A 59 -3.37 7.33 4.70
CA SER A 59 -2.79 8.19 5.75
C SER A 59 -1.57 7.54 6.40
N VAL A 60 -1.64 6.24 6.73
CA VAL A 60 -0.50 5.50 7.28
C VAL A 60 0.62 5.40 6.24
N ALA A 61 0.29 5.18 4.96
CA ALA A 61 1.27 5.17 3.88
C ALA A 61 2.01 6.51 3.78
N GLU A 62 1.29 7.63 3.86
CA GLU A 62 1.88 8.97 3.86
C GLU A 62 2.81 9.18 5.05
N PHE A 63 2.37 8.83 6.27
CA PHE A 63 3.20 8.96 7.47
C PHE A 63 4.46 8.10 7.40
N CYS A 64 4.36 6.86 6.92
CA CYS A 64 5.52 5.99 6.75
C CYS A 64 6.50 6.56 5.70
N ALA A 65 6.00 6.97 4.52
CA ALA A 65 6.85 7.52 3.48
C ALA A 65 7.54 8.81 3.93
N ALA A 66 6.81 9.75 4.55
CA ALA A 66 7.37 10.99 5.09
C ALA A 66 8.41 10.72 6.19
N SER A 67 8.19 9.72 7.05
CA SER A 67 9.14 9.36 8.11
C SER A 67 10.43 8.77 7.53
N LEU A 68 10.33 7.90 6.53
CA LEU A 68 11.49 7.32 5.84
C LEU A 68 12.32 8.41 5.14
N THR A 69 11.67 9.33 4.41
CA THR A 69 12.37 10.42 3.73
C THR A 69 13.04 11.39 4.70
N ALA A 70 12.36 11.71 5.81
CA ALA A 70 12.95 12.53 6.88
C ALA A 70 14.14 11.84 7.57
N ALA A 71 14.18 10.50 7.56
CA ALA A 71 15.33 9.72 8.03
C ALA A 71 16.46 9.60 6.99
N GLY A 72 16.31 10.18 5.80
CA GLY A 72 17.32 10.20 4.74
C GLY A 72 17.23 9.06 3.72
N PHE A 73 16.18 8.21 3.78
CA PHE A 73 15.95 7.16 2.79
C PHE A 73 15.21 7.68 1.57
N VAL A 74 15.47 7.09 0.41
CA VAL A 74 14.64 7.24 -0.79
C VAL A 74 13.45 6.29 -0.67
N ALA A 75 12.23 6.82 -0.56
CA ALA A 75 11.04 6.02 -0.31
C ALA A 75 10.06 6.06 -1.49
N GLY A 76 9.76 4.90 -2.09
CA GLY A 76 8.61 4.73 -2.97
C GLY A 76 7.31 4.72 -2.17
N LYS A 77 6.24 5.30 -2.72
CA LYS A 77 4.89 5.22 -2.15
C LYS A 77 3.89 4.87 -3.25
N PHE A 78 3.14 3.79 -3.03
CA PHE A 78 2.01 3.37 -3.86
C PHE A 78 0.71 3.44 -3.06
N THR A 79 -0.28 4.18 -3.55
CA THR A 79 -1.58 4.38 -2.87
C THR A 79 -2.76 4.24 -3.81
N SER A 80 -3.94 3.94 -3.25
CA SER A 80 -5.20 3.80 -3.99
C SER A 80 -6.44 4.09 -3.13
N PRO A 81 -7.50 4.71 -3.69
CA PRO A 81 -7.53 5.38 -5.00
C PRO A 81 -6.76 6.71 -4.99
N TYR A 82 -6.65 7.36 -6.13
CA TYR A 82 -6.19 8.75 -6.22
C TYR A 82 -7.36 9.73 -5.98
N VAL A 83 -7.05 10.99 -5.67
CA VAL A 83 -8.04 12.04 -5.39
C VAL A 83 -8.10 13.07 -6.54
N ARG A 84 -6.96 13.55 -7.02
CA ARG A 84 -6.86 14.58 -8.07
C ARG A 84 -6.32 14.06 -9.38
N SER A 85 -5.31 13.20 -9.33
CA SER A 85 -4.56 12.75 -10.49
C SER A 85 -4.12 11.30 -10.32
N VAL A 86 -4.19 10.54 -11.40
CA VAL A 86 -3.70 9.15 -11.43
C VAL A 86 -2.21 9.04 -11.07
N CYS A 87 -1.43 10.10 -11.27
CA CYS A 87 -0.01 10.17 -10.89
C CYS A 87 0.21 10.14 -9.38
N GLU A 88 -0.77 10.55 -8.55
CA GLU A 88 -0.71 10.45 -7.08
C GLU A 88 -0.46 9.02 -6.58
N ARG A 89 -0.87 8.04 -7.37
CA ARG A 89 -0.72 6.61 -7.01
C ARG A 89 0.72 6.18 -6.87
N ILE A 90 1.65 6.82 -7.59
CA ILE A 90 3.06 6.44 -7.66
C ILE A 90 3.91 7.66 -7.34
N SER A 91 4.58 7.65 -6.20
CA SER A 91 5.45 8.75 -5.78
C SER A 91 6.78 8.23 -5.28
N VAL A 92 7.81 9.06 -5.37
CA VAL A 92 9.13 8.84 -4.76
C VAL A 92 9.46 10.01 -3.86
N GLY A 93 9.80 9.71 -2.62
CA GLY A 93 10.23 10.67 -1.61
C GLY A 93 11.74 10.74 -1.53
N TYR A 94 12.22 11.96 -1.44
CA TYR A 94 13.61 12.34 -1.16
C TYR A 94 13.64 13.25 0.07
N PRO A 95 14.82 13.56 0.66
CA PRO A 95 14.88 14.42 1.86
C PRO A 95 14.22 15.80 1.70
N ASP A 96 14.06 16.29 0.47
CA ASP A 96 13.47 17.58 0.13
C ASP A 96 11.96 17.51 -0.19
N GLY A 97 11.36 16.32 -0.31
CA GLY A 97 9.93 16.15 -0.55
C GLY A 97 9.51 14.85 -1.21
N LEU A 98 8.19 14.69 -1.37
CA LEU A 98 7.57 13.57 -2.06
C LEU A 98 7.08 14.03 -3.44
N TYR A 99 7.51 13.35 -4.48
CA TYR A 99 7.26 13.71 -5.89
C TYR A 99 6.46 12.62 -6.59
N GLU A 100 5.35 13.01 -7.19
CA GLU A 100 4.55 12.13 -8.03
C GLU A 100 5.32 11.76 -9.31
N ILE A 101 5.04 10.58 -9.86
CA ILE A 101 5.58 10.18 -11.16
C ILE A 101 5.19 11.19 -12.24
N SER A 102 6.13 11.57 -13.11
CA SER A 102 5.81 12.41 -14.28
C SER A 102 4.93 11.66 -15.28
N CYS A 103 4.06 12.37 -16.00
CA CYS A 103 3.26 11.73 -17.05
C CYS A 103 4.12 11.04 -18.12
N SER A 104 5.30 11.58 -18.44
CA SER A 104 6.24 10.97 -19.40
C SER A 104 6.84 9.66 -18.91
N ASP A 105 7.31 9.59 -17.64
CA ASP A 105 7.80 8.34 -17.05
C ASP A 105 6.67 7.33 -16.94
N PHE A 106 5.48 7.77 -16.53
CA PHE A 106 4.32 6.90 -16.38
C PHE A 106 3.90 6.31 -17.74
N ALA A 107 3.82 7.14 -18.79
CA ALA A 107 3.51 6.68 -20.15
C ALA A 107 4.52 5.64 -20.65
N ARG A 108 5.81 5.89 -20.44
CA ARG A 108 6.89 4.98 -20.82
C ARG A 108 6.76 3.63 -20.12
N LEU A 109 6.51 3.63 -18.81
CA LEU A 109 6.38 2.43 -18.00
C LEU A 109 5.09 1.66 -18.28
N LEU A 110 3.97 2.37 -18.48
CA LEU A 110 2.72 1.75 -18.90
C LEU A 110 2.83 1.10 -20.28
N ASN A 111 3.50 1.74 -21.24
CA ASN A 111 3.76 1.14 -22.54
C ASN A 111 4.59 -0.14 -22.41
N LYS A 112 5.68 -0.11 -21.63
CA LYS A 112 6.52 -1.30 -21.36
C LYS A 112 5.72 -2.42 -20.71
N THR A 113 4.85 -2.09 -19.74
CA THR A 113 3.98 -3.06 -19.08
C THR A 113 2.97 -3.65 -20.04
N ALA A 114 2.38 -2.83 -20.90
CA ALA A 114 1.44 -3.28 -21.93
C ALA A 114 2.10 -4.20 -22.97
N ASP A 115 3.35 -3.91 -23.39
CA ASP A 115 4.10 -4.78 -24.29
C ASP A 115 4.32 -6.17 -23.66
N ALA A 116 4.61 -6.23 -22.36
CA ALA A 116 4.72 -7.48 -21.62
C ALA A 116 3.37 -8.20 -21.48
N ALA A 117 2.30 -7.46 -21.20
CA ALA A 117 0.96 -8.00 -21.07
C ALA A 117 0.43 -8.60 -22.39
N GLU A 118 0.75 -7.98 -23.53
CA GLU A 118 0.41 -8.51 -24.87
C GLU A 118 1.10 -9.85 -25.17
N GLN A 119 2.28 -10.09 -24.63
CA GLN A 119 2.95 -11.39 -24.73
C GLN A 119 2.29 -12.49 -23.89
N CYS A 120 1.43 -12.10 -22.94
CA CYS A 120 0.58 -12.99 -22.14
C CYS A 120 -0.87 -12.92 -22.62
N ALA A 121 -1.12 -12.95 -23.94
CA ALA A 121 -2.40 -12.64 -24.58
C ALA A 121 -3.61 -13.46 -24.10
N GLU A 122 -3.39 -14.62 -23.47
CA GLU A 122 -4.45 -15.46 -22.88
C GLU A 122 -4.89 -14.97 -21.49
N LEU A 123 -4.20 -13.97 -20.92
CA LEU A 123 -4.45 -13.46 -19.58
C LEU A 123 -5.08 -12.06 -19.64
N GLU A 124 -6.24 -11.92 -19.01
CA GLU A 124 -6.92 -10.63 -18.89
C GLU A 124 -6.46 -9.91 -17.62
N PHE A 125 -5.56 -8.94 -17.75
CA PHE A 125 -5.08 -8.14 -16.64
C PHE A 125 -6.06 -7.05 -16.25
N SER A 126 -6.17 -6.80 -14.94
CA SER A 126 -6.89 -5.65 -14.42
C SER A 126 -6.05 -4.36 -14.52
N GLN A 127 -6.74 -3.24 -14.52
CA GLN A 127 -6.12 -1.91 -14.41
C GLN A 127 -5.15 -1.82 -13.22
N PHE A 128 -5.52 -2.42 -12.08
CA PHE A 128 -4.71 -2.38 -10.87
C PHE A 128 -3.42 -3.20 -10.99
N GLU A 129 -3.45 -4.35 -11.68
CA GLU A 129 -2.25 -5.14 -11.97
C GLU A 129 -1.28 -4.40 -12.89
N ILE A 130 -1.79 -3.74 -13.94
CA ILE A 130 -0.97 -2.91 -14.84
C ILE A 130 -0.30 -1.75 -14.08
N LEU A 131 -1.05 -1.08 -13.20
CA LEU A 131 -0.55 -0.01 -12.36
C LEU A 131 0.55 -0.50 -11.38
N ASN A 132 0.33 -1.63 -10.72
CA ASN A 132 1.30 -2.22 -9.80
C ASN A 132 2.61 -2.61 -10.52
N ALA A 133 2.50 -3.23 -11.69
CA ALA A 133 3.67 -3.61 -12.47
C ALA A 133 4.49 -2.37 -12.91
N ALA A 134 3.82 -1.32 -13.38
CA ALA A 134 4.46 -0.04 -13.72
C ALA A 134 5.12 0.62 -12.50
N ALA A 135 4.47 0.56 -11.33
CA ALA A 135 5.02 1.09 -10.08
C ALA A 135 6.29 0.34 -9.64
N PHE A 136 6.29 -0.99 -9.69
CA PHE A 136 7.47 -1.78 -9.36
C PHE A 136 8.66 -1.48 -10.29
N LEU A 137 8.41 -1.33 -11.60
CA LEU A 137 9.43 -0.89 -12.55
C LEU A 137 9.99 0.49 -12.17
N TYR A 138 9.10 1.44 -11.86
CA TYR A 138 9.50 2.80 -11.49
C TYR A 138 10.39 2.82 -10.24
N TYR A 139 9.99 2.11 -9.20
CA TYR A 139 10.76 2.05 -7.95
C TYR A 139 12.11 1.36 -8.13
N ALA A 140 12.17 0.30 -8.92
CA ALA A 140 13.43 -0.35 -9.25
C ALA A 140 14.38 0.58 -10.05
N GLU A 141 13.87 1.31 -11.04
CA GLU A 141 14.63 2.31 -11.81
C GLU A 141 15.11 3.50 -10.98
N LYS A 142 14.32 3.91 -9.97
CA LYS A 142 14.69 5.00 -9.04
C LYS A 142 15.57 4.54 -7.88
N HIS A 143 15.89 3.25 -7.79
CA HIS A 143 16.72 2.66 -6.73
C HIS A 143 16.24 3.05 -5.33
N VAL A 144 14.93 2.96 -5.08
CA VAL A 144 14.38 3.31 -3.77
C VAL A 144 14.85 2.33 -2.69
N ASP A 145 15.11 2.82 -1.47
CA ASP A 145 15.52 2.00 -0.34
C ASP A 145 14.36 1.16 0.21
N TYR A 146 13.16 1.76 0.26
CA TYR A 146 11.92 1.15 0.73
C TYR A 146 10.74 1.58 -0.13
N VAL A 147 9.76 0.70 -0.25
CA VAL A 147 8.46 0.99 -0.86
C VAL A 147 7.37 0.85 0.18
N VAL A 148 6.62 1.91 0.42
CA VAL A 148 5.37 1.89 1.17
C VAL A 148 4.26 1.54 0.21
N LEU A 149 3.72 0.33 0.35
CA LEU A 149 2.83 -0.31 -0.62
C LEU A 149 1.44 -0.50 -0.02
N GLU A 150 0.45 0.27 -0.48
CA GLU A 150 -0.95 0.12 -0.08
C GLU A 150 -1.63 -0.96 -0.90
N ALA A 151 -2.26 -1.95 -0.24
CA ALA A 151 -3.12 -2.94 -0.90
C ALA A 151 -4.42 -2.30 -1.39
N GLY A 152 -4.89 -2.70 -2.55
CA GLY A 152 -6.15 -2.23 -3.13
C GLY A 152 -7.35 -2.77 -2.36
N ILE A 153 -7.57 -4.08 -2.39
CA ILE A 153 -8.70 -4.75 -1.73
C ILE A 153 -8.21 -6.04 -1.05
N GLY A 154 -8.53 -6.18 0.24
CA GLY A 154 -8.13 -7.38 1.00
C GLY A 154 -6.63 -7.39 1.28
N GLY A 155 -5.94 -8.42 0.88
CA GLY A 155 -4.51 -8.62 1.06
C GLY A 155 -4.02 -9.90 0.39
N THR A 156 -4.53 -11.06 0.77
CA THR A 156 -4.07 -12.38 0.31
C THR A 156 -4.04 -12.51 -1.22
N LEU A 157 -5.09 -12.09 -1.89
CA LEU A 157 -5.25 -12.16 -3.35
C LEU A 157 -5.05 -10.81 -4.04
N ASP A 158 -4.65 -9.78 -3.30
CA ASP A 158 -4.32 -8.49 -3.90
C ASP A 158 -3.01 -8.59 -4.70
N SER A 159 -2.95 -7.96 -5.87
CA SER A 159 -1.75 -8.00 -6.72
C SER A 159 -0.50 -7.45 -6.02
N THR A 160 -0.67 -6.51 -5.08
CA THR A 160 0.45 -6.04 -4.25
C THR A 160 1.09 -7.15 -3.43
N ASN A 161 0.37 -8.24 -3.15
CA ASN A 161 0.86 -9.37 -2.38
C ASN A 161 1.76 -10.35 -3.16
N ILE A 162 2.13 -10.02 -4.40
CA ILE A 162 3.13 -10.77 -5.19
C ILE A 162 4.52 -10.74 -4.54
N ILE A 163 4.81 -9.74 -3.72
CA ILE A 163 6.07 -9.59 -3.01
C ILE A 163 6.35 -10.78 -2.09
N LYS A 164 7.62 -11.18 -1.94
CA LYS A 164 7.99 -12.38 -1.16
C LYS A 164 7.70 -12.19 0.32
N GLN A 165 8.41 -11.27 0.96
CA GLN A 165 8.24 -10.96 2.38
C GLN A 165 8.39 -9.46 2.60
N PRO A 166 7.40 -8.78 3.19
CA PRO A 166 7.57 -7.38 3.57
C PRO A 166 8.51 -7.26 4.78
N VAL A 167 9.19 -6.12 4.91
CA VAL A 167 9.93 -5.74 6.11
C VAL A 167 8.95 -5.59 7.28
N CYS A 168 7.79 -5.00 6.97
CA CYS A 168 6.70 -4.85 7.92
C CYS A 168 5.35 -4.98 7.18
N ALA A 169 4.45 -5.81 7.72
CA ALA A 169 3.05 -5.87 7.33
C ALA A 169 2.23 -4.97 8.27
N VAL A 170 1.42 -4.06 7.73
CA VAL A 170 0.72 -3.05 8.53
C VAL A 170 -0.79 -3.16 8.34
N PHE A 171 -1.51 -3.23 9.45
CA PHE A 171 -2.97 -3.31 9.52
C PHE A 171 -3.52 -2.02 10.17
N THR A 172 -4.23 -1.20 9.38
CA THR A 172 -4.76 0.08 9.87
C THR A 172 -6.04 -0.11 10.67
N SER A 173 -7.15 -0.39 10.04
CA SER A 173 -8.40 -0.76 10.71
C SER A 173 -8.99 -1.99 10.04
N ILE A 174 -9.75 -2.79 10.76
CA ILE A 174 -10.49 -3.92 10.20
C ILE A 174 -11.95 -3.79 10.60
N GLY A 175 -12.82 -3.67 9.61
CA GLY A 175 -14.26 -3.56 9.77
C GLY A 175 -14.97 -4.08 8.52
N LEU A 176 -16.30 -4.07 8.52
CA LEU A 176 -17.10 -4.52 7.38
C LEU A 176 -16.89 -3.57 6.19
N ASP A 177 -16.34 -4.08 5.12
CA ASP A 177 -16.10 -3.39 3.85
C ASP A 177 -15.91 -4.43 2.74
N HIS A 178 -16.29 -4.07 1.52
CA HIS A 178 -16.21 -4.97 0.36
C HIS A 178 -16.77 -6.37 0.63
N THR A 179 -17.89 -6.47 1.38
CA THR A 179 -18.43 -7.74 1.91
C THR A 179 -18.72 -8.77 0.83
N LYS A 180 -19.08 -8.34 -0.39
CA LYS A 180 -19.29 -9.23 -1.54
C LYS A 180 -18.01 -9.96 -2.01
N ILE A 181 -16.83 -9.48 -1.60
CA ILE A 181 -15.52 -10.01 -2.04
C ILE A 181 -14.77 -10.62 -0.86
N LEU A 182 -14.78 -9.94 0.30
CA LEU A 182 -13.92 -10.28 1.43
C LEU A 182 -14.59 -11.14 2.50
N GLY A 183 -15.92 -11.25 2.47
CA GLY A 183 -16.72 -11.97 3.47
C GLY A 183 -17.65 -11.05 4.26
N ASN A 184 -18.57 -11.67 5.01
CA ASN A 184 -19.66 -10.98 5.70
C ASN A 184 -19.36 -10.72 7.18
N THR A 185 -18.24 -11.21 7.69
CA THR A 185 -17.82 -11.04 9.09
C THR A 185 -16.45 -10.36 9.17
N VAL A 186 -16.18 -9.73 10.30
CA VAL A 186 -14.88 -9.06 10.57
C VAL A 186 -13.73 -10.08 10.50
N GLU A 187 -13.98 -11.32 10.97
CA GLU A 187 -13.02 -12.41 10.95
C GLU A 187 -12.70 -12.89 9.53
N GLU A 188 -13.70 -12.98 8.64
CA GLU A 188 -13.48 -13.32 7.22
C GLU A 188 -12.65 -12.26 6.51
N ILE A 189 -12.98 -10.98 6.76
CA ILE A 189 -12.24 -9.85 6.25
C ILE A 189 -10.80 -9.83 6.79
N ALA A 190 -10.61 -10.13 8.08
CA ALA A 190 -9.28 -10.26 8.67
C ALA A 190 -8.48 -11.39 8.02
N ARG A 191 -9.08 -12.57 7.76
CA ARG A 191 -8.43 -13.68 7.04
C ARG A 191 -8.03 -13.29 5.62
N SER A 192 -8.89 -12.56 4.90
CA SER A 192 -8.56 -12.06 3.57
C SER A 192 -7.38 -11.06 3.58
N LYS A 193 -7.22 -10.30 4.67
CA LYS A 193 -6.16 -9.31 4.81
C LYS A 193 -4.85 -9.89 5.35
N CYS A 194 -4.91 -10.87 6.25
CA CYS A 194 -3.73 -11.37 6.97
C CYS A 194 -2.71 -12.10 6.09
N GLY A 195 -3.03 -12.46 4.85
CA GLY A 195 -2.09 -13.08 3.91
C GLY A 195 -0.90 -12.19 3.51
N ILE A 196 -0.90 -10.90 3.88
CA ILE A 196 0.29 -10.05 3.74
C ILE A 196 1.35 -10.32 4.83
N ILE A 197 1.00 -11.03 5.91
CA ILE A 197 1.95 -11.48 6.94
C ILE A 197 2.67 -12.73 6.42
N LYS A 198 3.95 -12.59 6.10
CA LYS A 198 4.79 -13.65 5.54
C LYS A 198 6.06 -13.86 6.37
N GLY A 199 6.08 -13.41 7.62
CA GLY A 199 7.23 -13.34 8.53
C GLY A 199 7.61 -11.89 8.85
N GLY A 200 8.72 -11.69 9.55
CA GLY A 200 9.20 -10.36 9.94
C GLY A 200 8.33 -9.67 11.00
N ASN A 201 8.04 -8.40 10.81
CA ASN A 201 7.19 -7.63 11.71
C ASN A 201 5.78 -7.46 11.12
N ALA A 202 4.77 -7.50 12.00
CA ALA A 202 3.40 -7.14 11.70
C ALA A 202 2.94 -6.08 12.71
N VAL A 203 2.45 -4.94 12.24
CA VAL A 203 1.91 -3.87 13.07
C VAL A 203 0.40 -3.80 12.90
N ALA A 204 -0.33 -3.83 14.00
CA ALA A 204 -1.79 -3.71 14.02
C ALA A 204 -2.20 -2.45 14.80
N ALA A 205 -3.11 -1.64 14.25
CA ALA A 205 -3.60 -0.43 14.89
C ALA A 205 -4.34 -0.74 16.21
N LEU A 206 -4.45 0.29 17.07
CA LEU A 206 -5.04 0.17 18.42
C LEU A 206 -6.49 -0.33 18.44
N ASP A 207 -7.29 0.06 17.45
CA ASP A 207 -8.75 -0.09 17.51
C ASP A 207 -9.25 -1.26 16.61
N ILE A 208 -8.38 -2.23 16.31
CA ILE A 208 -8.77 -3.46 15.62
C ILE A 208 -9.60 -4.34 16.57
N PRO A 209 -10.80 -4.81 16.17
CA PRO A 209 -11.63 -5.68 16.98
C PRO A 209 -10.90 -6.95 17.42
N GLU A 210 -11.17 -7.44 18.65
CA GLU A 210 -10.46 -8.59 19.21
C GLU A 210 -10.62 -9.86 18.37
N SER A 211 -11.77 -10.07 17.73
CA SER A 211 -11.99 -11.18 16.81
C SER A 211 -11.08 -11.14 15.58
N ALA A 212 -10.81 -9.95 15.04
CA ALA A 212 -9.82 -9.77 13.97
C ALA A 212 -8.39 -9.91 14.50
N MET A 213 -8.09 -9.37 15.68
CA MET A 213 -6.78 -9.52 16.32
C MET A 213 -6.42 -10.99 16.56
N ALA A 214 -7.39 -11.84 16.93
CA ALA A 214 -7.17 -13.28 17.07
C ALA A 214 -6.71 -13.91 15.73
N VAL A 215 -7.30 -13.51 14.60
CA VAL A 215 -6.88 -13.96 13.27
C VAL A 215 -5.46 -13.51 12.94
N LEU A 216 -5.10 -12.25 13.26
CA LEU A 216 -3.75 -11.74 13.02
C LEU A 216 -2.70 -12.46 13.87
N ARG A 217 -3.01 -12.76 15.16
CA ARG A 217 -2.12 -13.53 16.05
C ARG A 217 -1.86 -14.93 15.50
N ASP A 218 -2.93 -15.65 15.12
CA ASP A 218 -2.83 -16.99 14.53
C ASP A 218 -1.95 -16.98 13.27
N GLN A 219 -2.11 -15.98 12.39
CA GLN A 219 -1.27 -15.86 11.22
C GLN A 219 0.19 -15.52 11.56
N CYS A 220 0.42 -14.67 12.55
CA CYS A 220 1.77 -14.35 13.02
C CYS A 220 2.47 -15.60 13.59
N GLU A 221 1.76 -16.41 14.38
CA GLU A 221 2.28 -17.69 14.89
C GLU A 221 2.66 -18.63 13.76
N LYS A 222 1.79 -18.79 12.75
CA LYS A 222 2.04 -19.65 11.58
C LYS A 222 3.26 -19.23 10.76
N THR A 223 3.52 -17.93 10.66
CA THR A 223 4.60 -17.38 9.83
C THR A 223 5.86 -17.02 10.61
N GLY A 224 5.83 -17.15 11.93
CA GLY A 224 6.92 -16.69 12.81
C GLY A 224 7.06 -15.16 12.84
N ALA A 225 6.02 -14.40 12.47
CA ALA A 225 6.05 -12.95 12.50
C ALA A 225 5.85 -12.42 13.94
N ARG A 226 6.52 -11.30 14.23
CA ARG A 226 6.31 -10.57 15.48
C ARG A 226 5.16 -9.59 15.34
N LEU A 227 4.07 -9.79 16.11
CA LEU A 227 2.96 -8.84 16.15
C LEU A 227 3.27 -7.70 17.13
N ILE A 228 3.11 -6.47 16.65
CA ILE A 228 3.33 -5.22 17.40
C ILE A 228 2.02 -4.43 17.37
N THR A 229 1.64 -3.87 18.51
CA THR A 229 0.52 -2.94 18.63
C THR A 229 0.99 -1.70 19.37
N PRO A 230 0.50 -0.49 19.01
CA PRO A 230 0.80 0.70 19.79
C PRO A 230 0.35 0.54 21.26
N ASP A 231 1.14 1.05 22.19
CA ASP A 231 0.81 1.03 23.61
C ASP A 231 -0.08 2.24 23.98
N ARG A 232 -1.36 1.97 24.23
CA ARG A 232 -2.33 3.01 24.60
C ARG A 232 -1.94 3.74 25.90
N SER A 233 -1.26 3.05 26.83
CA SER A 233 -0.85 3.65 28.11
C SER A 233 0.29 4.66 27.96
N ALA A 234 1.06 4.55 26.87
CA ALA A 234 2.13 5.48 26.53
C ALA A 234 1.66 6.72 25.73
N LEU A 235 0.35 6.82 25.41
CA LEU A 235 -0.23 7.93 24.66
C LEU A 235 -0.81 8.97 25.63
N GLU A 236 -0.36 10.23 25.47
CA GLU A 236 -0.91 11.41 26.14
C GLU A 236 -1.35 12.43 25.08
N ILE A 237 -2.62 12.80 25.07
CA ILE A 237 -3.16 13.86 24.18
C ILE A 237 -2.87 15.20 24.81
N LEU A 238 -2.03 16.02 24.18
CA LEU A 238 -1.64 17.35 24.63
C LEU A 238 -2.59 18.43 24.09
N GLU A 239 -3.02 18.29 22.84
CA GLU A 239 -4.03 19.12 22.21
C GLU A 239 -5.08 18.22 21.56
N GLN A 240 -6.35 18.42 21.93
CA GLN A 240 -7.46 17.60 21.41
C GLN A 240 -7.52 17.65 19.88
N PRO A 241 -7.74 16.49 19.24
CA PRO A 241 -7.89 16.43 17.80
C PRO A 241 -9.01 17.33 17.30
N GLY A 242 -8.68 18.24 16.40
CA GLY A 242 -9.61 19.18 15.78
C GLY A 242 -9.42 19.27 14.28
N LEU A 243 -10.06 20.23 13.63
CA LEU A 243 -9.94 20.46 12.18
C LEU A 243 -8.51 20.88 11.76
N ARG A 244 -7.75 21.50 12.66
CA ARG A 244 -6.40 22.01 12.40
C ARG A 244 -5.29 21.03 12.78
N GLY A 245 -5.64 19.85 13.27
CA GLY A 245 -4.69 18.82 13.67
C GLY A 245 -4.79 18.46 15.15
N SER A 246 -3.71 17.88 15.67
CA SER A 246 -3.57 17.44 17.06
C SER A 246 -2.12 17.47 17.52
N ARG A 247 -1.90 17.52 18.82
CA ARG A 247 -0.59 17.33 19.44
C ARG A 247 -0.68 16.26 20.52
N PHE A 248 0.24 15.33 20.51
CA PHE A 248 0.28 14.21 21.44
C PHE A 248 1.71 13.85 21.80
N ARG A 249 1.87 13.19 22.96
CA ARG A 249 3.12 12.56 23.36
C ARG A 249 2.97 11.04 23.28
N TYR A 250 3.93 10.37 22.71
CA TYR A 250 3.97 8.92 22.63
C TYR A 250 5.38 8.38 22.91
N LYS A 251 5.50 7.42 23.84
CA LYS A 251 6.78 6.88 24.29
C LYS A 251 7.80 7.98 24.62
N GLY A 252 7.35 9.03 25.30
CA GLY A 252 8.17 10.15 25.75
C GLY A 252 8.52 11.20 24.68
N ARG A 253 8.11 11.02 23.42
CA ARG A 253 8.34 11.98 22.32
C ARG A 253 7.06 12.73 21.98
N GLU A 254 7.17 14.01 21.66
CA GLU A 254 6.04 14.84 21.21
C GLU A 254 5.93 14.79 19.70
N TYR A 255 4.67 14.72 19.24
CA TYR A 255 4.31 14.71 17.82
C TYR A 255 3.23 15.75 17.57
N ARG A 256 3.30 16.39 16.41
CA ARG A 256 2.28 17.31 15.91
C ARG A 256 1.77 16.81 14.58
N LEU A 257 0.47 16.67 14.44
CA LEU A 257 -0.21 16.38 13.18
C LEU A 257 -0.92 17.64 12.69
N ASN A 258 -0.73 17.98 11.43
CA ASN A 258 -1.44 19.08 10.77
C ASN A 258 -2.68 18.57 9.99
N LEU A 259 -3.13 17.35 10.28
CA LEU A 259 -4.31 16.72 9.70
C LEU A 259 -5.41 16.61 10.73
N GLY A 260 -6.63 17.01 10.34
CA GLY A 260 -7.80 16.95 11.21
C GLY A 260 -8.34 15.54 11.40
N GLY A 261 -8.98 15.33 12.56
CA GLY A 261 -9.66 14.08 12.91
C GLY A 261 -8.90 13.21 13.91
N GLY A 262 -9.63 12.73 14.93
CA GLY A 262 -9.05 11.92 16.02
C GLY A 262 -8.44 10.60 15.55
N TYR A 263 -8.98 10.00 14.50
CA TYR A 263 -8.45 8.77 13.87
C TYR A 263 -7.03 8.97 13.30
N GLN A 264 -6.61 10.21 13.01
CA GLN A 264 -5.25 10.46 12.51
C GLN A 264 -4.19 10.23 13.59
N VAL A 265 -4.54 10.36 14.86
CA VAL A 265 -3.61 9.98 15.96
C VAL A 265 -3.38 8.47 15.93
N THR A 266 -4.43 7.66 15.82
CA THR A 266 -4.30 6.20 15.68
C THR A 266 -3.49 5.81 14.44
N ASN A 267 -3.74 6.46 13.30
CA ASN A 267 -2.95 6.25 12.08
C ASN A 267 -1.47 6.58 12.29
N ALA A 268 -1.17 7.71 12.96
CA ALA A 268 0.20 8.10 13.25
C ALA A 268 0.91 7.11 14.20
N LEU A 269 0.21 6.66 15.26
CA LEU A 269 0.77 5.63 16.15
C LEU A 269 1.09 4.34 15.40
N THR A 270 0.22 3.92 14.48
CA THR A 270 0.44 2.74 13.63
C THR A 270 1.69 2.92 12.76
N ALA A 271 1.88 4.10 12.16
CA ALA A 271 3.06 4.38 11.35
C ALA A 271 4.35 4.51 12.19
N ILE A 272 4.26 4.98 13.44
CA ILE A 272 5.42 5.07 14.37
C ILE A 272 5.91 3.67 14.77
N GLU A 273 5.00 2.71 14.89
CA GLU A 273 5.38 1.33 15.23
C GLU A 273 5.86 0.52 14.02
N ALA A 274 5.53 0.95 12.81
CA ALA A 274 5.93 0.30 11.56
C ALA A 274 7.35 0.66 11.15
#